data_e128bba71375f6fb1d75947cd5b744f7
#
_entry.id   e128bba71375f6fb1d75947cd5b744f7
#
_cell.length_a   1.000
_cell.length_b   1.000
_cell.length_c   1.000
_cell.angle_alpha   90.00
_cell.angle_beta   90.00
_cell.angle_gamma   90.00
#
_symmetry.space_group_name_H-M   'P 1'
#
loop_
_entity.id
_entity.type
_entity.pdbx_description
1 polymer ?
#
loop_
_entity_poly.entity_id
_entity_poly.type
_entity_poly.pdbx_seq_one_letter_code
_entity_poly.pdbx_strand_id
1 'polypeptide(L)'
;MTEPTAKVCHYTDVPAATFGDDAPGVSIRWVIDETKDGAPTYALRVIEVAPGGHTPDHTHPFEHENFVIEGKGRVQIDGEWHDVGVGDVVFVPPSAQHTYVNAGDVPFKFLCGIPVSRLMP
;
A
#
# COMPACT_ATOMS: atom_id res chain seq x y z
N MET A 1 -7.33 19.84 13.32
CA MET A 1 -6.24 18.80 13.31
C MET A 1 -6.52 17.81 14.43
N THR A 2 -6.44 16.53 14.13
CA THR A 2 -6.68 15.47 15.11
C THR A 2 -5.46 15.30 16.00
N GLU A 3 -5.67 15.29 17.32
CA GLU A 3 -4.60 15.00 18.27
C GLU A 3 -4.17 13.53 18.15
N PRO A 4 -2.87 13.23 18.21
CA PRO A 4 -2.40 11.85 18.19
C PRO A 4 -3.00 11.07 19.37
N THR A 5 -3.64 9.95 19.06
CA THR A 5 -4.27 9.10 20.07
C THR A 5 -3.86 7.65 19.82
N ALA A 6 -3.39 6.99 20.87
CA ALA A 6 -3.01 5.57 20.76
C ALA A 6 -4.20 4.72 20.33
N LYS A 7 -3.92 3.71 19.54
CA LYS A 7 -4.96 2.85 19.00
C LYS A 7 -4.42 1.43 18.85
N VAL A 8 -5.26 0.45 19.17
CA VAL A 8 -4.99 -0.96 18.92
C VAL A 8 -6.26 -1.55 18.32
N CYS A 9 -6.18 -2.05 17.11
CA CYS A 9 -7.33 -2.67 16.44
C CYS A 9 -6.83 -3.69 15.43
N HIS A 10 -7.74 -4.56 14.96
CA HIS A 10 -7.45 -5.44 13.84
C HIS A 10 -7.64 -4.65 12.54
N TYR A 11 -6.84 -4.94 11.52
CA TYR A 11 -6.91 -4.17 10.26
C TYR A 11 -8.29 -4.25 9.60
N THR A 12 -9.02 -5.36 9.80
CA THR A 12 -10.37 -5.52 9.23
C THR A 12 -11.42 -4.65 9.91
N ASP A 13 -11.11 -4.05 11.07
CA ASP A 13 -12.00 -3.09 11.71
C ASP A 13 -12.04 -1.76 10.96
N VAL A 14 -11.05 -1.51 10.10
CA VAL A 14 -10.99 -0.31 9.27
C VAL A 14 -11.66 -0.59 7.93
N PRO A 15 -12.64 0.20 7.50
CA PRO A 15 -13.32 -0.03 6.22
C PRO A 15 -12.36 0.02 5.04
N ALA A 16 -12.59 -0.87 4.06
CA ALA A 16 -11.85 -0.87 2.82
C ALA A 16 -12.45 0.13 1.84
N ALA A 17 -11.59 0.83 1.11
CA ALA A 17 -11.97 1.68 -0.02
C ALA A 17 -11.44 1.04 -1.30
N THR A 18 -12.10 1.28 -2.42
CA THR A 18 -11.65 0.82 -3.74
C THR A 18 -10.96 1.95 -4.49
N PHE A 19 -10.06 1.59 -5.39
CA PHE A 19 -9.54 2.52 -6.38
C PHE A 19 -10.52 2.66 -7.55
N GLY A 20 -10.24 3.55 -8.47
CA GLY A 20 -10.99 3.68 -9.71
C GLY A 20 -10.60 2.62 -10.75
N ASP A 21 -10.95 2.89 -12.00
CA ASP A 21 -10.79 1.94 -13.12
C ASP A 21 -9.34 1.62 -13.46
N ASP A 22 -8.39 2.46 -13.04
CA ASP A 22 -6.97 2.26 -13.27
C ASP A 22 -6.32 1.27 -12.28
N ALA A 23 -7.09 0.75 -11.32
CA ALA A 23 -6.63 -0.21 -10.33
C ALA A 23 -7.69 -1.28 -10.09
N PRO A 24 -8.00 -2.11 -11.10
CA PRO A 24 -9.03 -3.14 -10.96
C PRO A 24 -8.64 -4.17 -9.91
N GLY A 25 -9.59 -4.51 -9.03
CA GLY A 25 -9.39 -5.54 -8.02
C GLY A 25 -8.59 -5.09 -6.81
N VAL A 26 -8.32 -3.79 -6.66
CA VAL A 26 -7.54 -3.26 -5.53
C VAL A 26 -8.45 -2.64 -4.50
N SER A 27 -8.21 -2.97 -3.23
CA SER A 27 -8.82 -2.29 -2.09
C SER A 27 -7.73 -1.81 -1.13
N ILE A 28 -8.02 -0.72 -0.41
CA ILE A 28 -7.09 -0.12 0.55
C ILE A 28 -7.81 0.11 1.86
N ARG A 29 -7.15 -0.26 2.95
CA ARG A 29 -7.56 0.12 4.30
C ARG A 29 -6.51 1.05 4.87
N TRP A 30 -6.90 2.28 5.16
CA TRP A 30 -6.04 3.27 5.80
C TRP A 30 -6.03 3.01 7.30
N VAL A 31 -5.23 2.06 7.73
CA VAL A 31 -5.28 1.56 9.11
C VAL A 31 -4.73 2.53 10.12
N ILE A 32 -3.75 3.35 9.74
CA ILE A 32 -3.27 4.46 10.56
C ILE A 32 -3.10 5.66 9.64
N ASP A 33 -3.70 6.79 9.99
CA ASP A 33 -3.53 7.99 9.19
C ASP A 33 -3.59 9.28 10.04
N GLU A 34 -3.36 10.38 9.36
CA GLU A 34 -3.35 11.70 9.96
C GLU A 34 -4.76 12.14 10.39
N THR A 35 -5.76 11.84 9.56
CA THR A 35 -7.12 12.33 9.73
C THR A 35 -7.82 11.67 10.92
N LYS A 36 -7.77 10.34 11.02
CA LYS A 36 -8.46 9.60 12.08
C LYS A 36 -7.64 9.52 13.36
N ASP A 37 -6.33 9.32 13.23
CA ASP A 37 -5.48 8.95 14.35
C ASP A 37 -4.56 10.09 14.79
N GLY A 38 -4.48 11.15 14.00
CA GLY A 38 -3.55 12.24 14.27
C GLY A 38 -2.10 11.85 14.07
N ALA A 39 -1.82 10.84 13.23
CA ALA A 39 -0.46 10.37 12.99
C ALA A 39 0.39 11.52 12.44
N PRO A 40 1.51 11.88 13.10
CA PRO A 40 2.24 13.08 12.70
C PRO A 40 3.29 12.85 11.63
N THR A 41 3.66 11.59 11.35
CA THR A 41 4.84 11.30 10.54
C THR A 41 4.50 10.48 9.30
N TYR A 42 3.88 9.31 9.47
CA TYR A 42 3.53 8.50 8.30
C TYR A 42 2.22 7.78 8.50
N ALA A 43 1.63 7.40 7.38
CA ALA A 43 0.40 6.62 7.33
C ALA A 43 0.73 5.18 7.00
N LEU A 44 -0.08 4.24 7.50
CA LEU A 44 0.06 2.82 7.22
C LEU A 44 -1.22 2.32 6.57
N ARG A 45 -1.06 1.62 5.44
CA ARG A 45 -2.19 1.07 4.69
C ARG A 45 -2.01 -0.43 4.54
N VAL A 46 -3.13 -1.17 4.52
CA VAL A 46 -3.17 -2.55 4.05
C VAL A 46 -3.80 -2.52 2.67
N ILE A 47 -3.03 -2.96 1.68
CA ILE A 47 -3.47 -3.00 0.28
C ILE A 47 -3.72 -4.45 -0.09
N GLU A 48 -4.86 -4.71 -0.69
CA GLU A 48 -5.24 -6.04 -1.16
C GLU A 48 -5.50 -5.98 -2.65
N VAL A 49 -4.84 -6.88 -3.39
CA VAL A 49 -4.99 -7.01 -4.84
C VAL A 49 -5.60 -8.37 -5.14
N ALA A 50 -6.79 -8.39 -5.71
CA ALA A 50 -7.47 -9.63 -6.10
C ALA A 50 -6.71 -10.32 -7.25
N PRO A 51 -6.87 -11.64 -7.42
CA PRO A 51 -6.29 -12.33 -8.58
C PRO A 51 -6.63 -11.62 -9.89
N GLY A 52 -5.62 -11.38 -10.72
CA GLY A 52 -5.78 -10.64 -11.97
C GLY A 52 -5.80 -9.12 -11.81
N GLY A 53 -5.80 -8.61 -10.58
CA GLY A 53 -5.80 -7.17 -10.33
C GLY A 53 -4.39 -6.57 -10.33
N HIS A 54 -4.34 -5.26 -10.38
CA HIS A 54 -3.09 -4.51 -10.32
C HIS A 54 -3.32 -3.09 -9.80
N THR A 55 -2.29 -2.51 -9.19
CA THR A 55 -2.31 -1.11 -8.79
C THR A 55 -2.03 -0.22 -10.00
N PRO A 56 -2.28 1.10 -9.90
CA PRO A 56 -1.91 2.01 -10.99
C PRO A 56 -0.41 1.94 -11.28
N ASP A 57 -0.05 2.02 -12.56
CA ASP A 57 1.35 2.12 -12.98
C ASP A 57 1.68 3.62 -13.02
N HIS A 58 2.34 4.09 -11.98
CA HIS A 58 2.51 5.54 -11.78
C HIS A 58 3.82 5.88 -11.10
N THR A 59 4.06 7.17 -10.99
CA THR A 59 5.18 7.74 -10.24
C THR A 59 4.65 8.85 -9.34
N HIS A 60 5.33 9.06 -8.20
CA HIS A 60 5.04 10.15 -7.29
C HIS A 60 6.29 10.51 -6.48
N PRO A 61 6.37 11.73 -5.93
CA PRO A 61 7.61 12.20 -5.29
C PRO A 61 7.85 11.67 -3.88
N PHE A 62 7.03 10.76 -3.36
CA PHE A 62 7.23 10.14 -2.05
C PHE A 62 7.47 8.64 -2.21
N GLU A 63 8.08 8.05 -1.19
CA GLU A 63 8.49 6.65 -1.19
C GLU A 63 7.43 5.71 -0.62
N HIS A 64 7.58 4.42 -0.91
CA HIS A 64 6.80 3.35 -0.28
C HIS A 64 7.72 2.40 0.48
N GLU A 65 7.29 1.97 1.66
CA GLU A 65 7.86 0.84 2.39
C GLU A 65 6.79 -0.24 2.47
N ASN A 66 7.07 -1.41 1.93
CA ASN A 66 6.11 -2.51 1.90
C ASN A 66 6.62 -3.73 2.64
N PHE A 67 5.67 -4.49 3.17
CA PHE A 67 5.89 -5.81 3.75
C PHE A 67 4.73 -6.71 3.31
N VAL A 68 5.05 -7.80 2.61
CA VAL A 68 4.02 -8.72 2.09
C VAL A 68 3.52 -9.61 3.20
N ILE A 69 2.20 -9.67 3.39
CA ILE A 69 1.57 -10.43 4.48
C ILE A 69 0.75 -11.63 3.99
N GLU A 70 0.35 -11.65 2.72
CA GLU A 70 -0.44 -12.76 2.17
C GLU A 70 -0.26 -12.83 0.66
N GLY A 71 -0.23 -14.07 0.14
CA GLY A 71 -0.24 -14.30 -1.30
C GLY A 71 1.09 -14.09 -1.99
N LYS A 72 1.03 -14.00 -3.30
CA LYS A 72 2.19 -13.79 -4.19
C LYS A 72 1.89 -12.65 -5.13
N GLY A 73 2.87 -11.83 -5.39
CA GLY A 73 2.72 -10.74 -6.33
C GLY A 73 3.99 -10.52 -7.14
N ARG A 74 3.89 -9.56 -8.03
CA ARG A 74 5.04 -9.03 -8.77
C ARG A 74 5.01 -7.52 -8.66
N VAL A 75 6.16 -6.92 -8.49
CA VAL A 75 6.29 -5.47 -8.49
C VAL A 75 7.23 -5.06 -9.61
N GLN A 76 6.80 -4.09 -10.41
CA GLN A 76 7.68 -3.47 -11.40
C GLN A 76 8.16 -2.14 -10.83
N ILE A 77 9.46 -1.94 -10.83
CA ILE A 77 10.09 -0.70 -10.38
C ILE A 77 11.04 -0.25 -11.48
N ASP A 78 10.78 0.92 -12.06
CA ASP A 78 11.57 1.48 -13.16
C ASP A 78 11.80 0.47 -14.29
N GLY A 79 10.73 -0.26 -14.67
CA GLY A 79 10.76 -1.23 -15.76
C GLY A 79 11.27 -2.61 -15.38
N GLU A 80 11.79 -2.82 -14.18
CA GLU A 80 12.31 -4.10 -13.75
C GLU A 80 11.30 -4.84 -12.87
N TRP A 81 10.98 -6.08 -13.21
CA TRP A 81 10.02 -6.91 -12.49
C TRP A 81 10.70 -7.75 -11.40
N HIS A 82 10.06 -7.80 -10.24
CA HIS A 82 10.50 -8.60 -9.10
C HIS A 82 9.34 -9.45 -8.61
N ASP A 83 9.59 -10.74 -8.36
CA ASP A 83 8.62 -11.62 -7.71
C ASP A 83 8.71 -11.42 -6.20
N VAL A 84 7.55 -11.35 -5.53
CA VAL A 84 7.48 -11.17 -4.08
C VAL A 84 6.47 -12.12 -3.46
N GLY A 85 6.71 -12.52 -2.23
CA GLY A 85 5.82 -13.37 -1.44
C GLY A 85 5.86 -13.00 0.03
N VAL A 86 5.15 -13.77 0.85
CA VAL A 86 5.01 -13.49 2.28
C VAL A 86 6.37 -13.32 2.95
N GLY A 87 6.53 -12.22 3.67
CA GLY A 87 7.76 -11.88 4.38
C GLY A 87 8.74 -11.04 3.58
N ASP A 88 8.49 -10.82 2.29
CA ASP A 88 9.35 -9.96 1.49
C ASP A 88 9.08 -8.50 1.77
N VAL A 89 10.13 -7.70 1.69
CA VAL A 89 10.04 -6.24 1.82
C VAL A 89 10.30 -5.58 0.47
N VAL A 90 9.64 -4.45 0.24
CA VAL A 90 9.85 -3.66 -0.98
C VAL A 90 10.04 -2.21 -0.57
N PHE A 91 11.11 -1.61 -1.08
CA PHE A 91 11.32 -0.18 -0.99
C PHE A 91 11.20 0.42 -2.38
N VAL A 92 10.25 1.33 -2.55
CA VAL A 92 10.09 2.07 -3.80
C VAL A 92 10.62 3.48 -3.56
N PRO A 93 11.76 3.85 -4.17
CA PRO A 93 12.34 5.19 -3.99
C PRO A 93 11.39 6.29 -4.48
N PRO A 94 11.55 7.52 -3.97
CA PRO A 94 10.81 8.66 -4.52
C PRO A 94 10.98 8.75 -6.03
N SER A 95 9.89 9.02 -6.73
CA SER A 95 9.83 9.23 -8.18
C SER A 95 10.09 7.99 -9.05
N ALA A 96 10.34 6.84 -8.45
CA ALA A 96 10.46 5.59 -9.22
C ALA A 96 9.07 5.18 -9.74
N GLN A 97 9.00 4.86 -11.03
CA GLN A 97 7.76 4.34 -11.61
C GLN A 97 7.52 2.92 -11.11
N HIS A 98 6.28 2.62 -10.69
CA HIS A 98 6.00 1.32 -10.10
C HIS A 98 4.55 0.89 -10.27
N THR A 99 4.33 -0.42 -10.23
CA THR A 99 3.02 -1.05 -10.18
C THR A 99 3.15 -2.41 -9.50
N TYR A 100 2.09 -2.83 -8.80
CA TYR A 100 2.00 -4.14 -8.16
C TYR A 100 0.93 -4.96 -8.86
N VAL A 101 1.21 -6.25 -9.08
CA VAL A 101 0.31 -7.16 -9.78
C VAL A 101 0.15 -8.41 -8.94
N ASN A 102 -1.09 -8.95 -8.85
CA ASN A 102 -1.29 -10.25 -8.23
C ASN A 102 -0.89 -11.35 -9.22
N ALA A 103 0.15 -12.11 -8.86
CA ALA A 103 0.71 -13.18 -9.68
C ALA A 103 0.17 -14.56 -9.31
N GLY A 104 -0.77 -14.64 -8.36
CA GLY A 104 -1.30 -15.90 -7.86
C GLY A 104 -2.80 -16.04 -8.07
N ASP A 105 -3.39 -17.02 -7.38
CA ASP A 105 -4.81 -17.35 -7.44
C ASP A 105 -5.54 -17.04 -6.11
N VAL A 106 -4.86 -16.43 -5.16
CA VAL A 106 -5.41 -15.95 -3.89
C VAL A 106 -5.10 -14.45 -3.75
N PRO A 107 -5.77 -13.73 -2.83
CA PRO A 107 -5.47 -12.32 -2.63
C PRO A 107 -4.00 -12.07 -2.29
N PHE A 108 -3.45 -11.01 -2.85
CA PHE A 108 -2.10 -10.53 -2.55
C PHE A 108 -2.23 -9.31 -1.65
N LYS A 109 -1.71 -9.40 -0.43
CA LYS A 109 -1.84 -8.34 0.57
C LYS A 109 -0.48 -7.89 1.05
N PHE A 110 -0.33 -6.59 1.19
CA PHE A 110 0.90 -6.02 1.73
C PHE A 110 0.61 -4.74 2.52
N LEU A 111 1.47 -4.50 3.51
CA LEU A 111 1.50 -3.23 4.22
C LEU A 111 2.19 -2.19 3.35
N CYS A 112 1.73 -0.96 3.40
CA CYS A 112 2.37 0.13 2.69
C CYS A 112 2.42 1.37 3.58
N GLY A 113 3.63 1.74 4.01
CA GLY A 113 3.89 2.96 4.74
C GLY A 113 4.21 4.09 3.76
N ILE A 114 3.64 5.25 4.00
CA ILE A 114 3.91 6.47 3.25
C ILE A 114 3.96 7.66 4.21
N PRO A 115 4.62 8.76 3.85
CA PRO A 115 4.56 9.97 4.66
C PRO A 115 3.13 10.47 4.77
N VAL A 116 2.78 11.12 5.88
CA VAL A 116 1.50 11.86 5.95
C VAL A 116 1.52 13.03 4.98
N SER A 117 0.34 13.49 4.55
CA SER A 117 0.23 14.46 3.45
C SER A 117 1.02 15.75 3.66
N ARG A 118 1.08 16.26 4.88
CA ARG A 118 1.83 17.50 5.18
C ARG A 118 3.36 17.35 5.06
N LEU A 119 3.85 16.11 5.06
CA LEU A 119 5.29 15.81 4.90
C LEU A 119 5.63 15.40 3.46
N MET A 120 4.65 15.27 2.60
CA MET A 120 4.89 14.93 1.20
C MET A 120 5.52 16.11 0.47
N PRO A 121 6.52 15.85 -0.41
CA PRO A 121 7.13 16.90 -1.21
C PRO A 121 6.15 17.57 -2.15
#